data_886873a5d7c8f016d22387c659f0d4ad
#
_entry.id   886873a5d7c8f016d22387c659f0d4ad
#
_cell.length_a   1.000
_cell.length_b   1.000
_cell.length_c   1.000
_cell.angle_alpha   90.00
_cell.angle_beta   90.00
_cell.angle_gamma   90.00
#
_symmetry.space_group_name_H-M   'P 1'
#
loop_
_entity.id
_entity.type
_entity.pdbx_description
1 polymer ?
#
loop_
_entity_poly.entity_id
_entity_poly.type
_entity_poly.pdbx_seq_one_letter_code
_entity_poly.pdbx_strand_id
1 'polypeptide(L)'
;MKILYISGSPRKKNSNTDYLLNCARDVTGGDLIRLIDYRIEPCNACWGCRKKPVCSIDDDFRQTLTPLLLDADALVVGSPVYFNNVSAQLKAFIDRTWALRGKLENKIGGAVVVGRHDGAESAVTAIHAFFLKHDMIPANRGVCGTAFEPGEIRADSEAIESAGRLGERILELGNFFHKSTDDRR
;
A
#
# COMPACT_ATOMS: atom_id res chain seq x y z
N MET A 1 -6.27 9.83 -12.86
CA MET A 1 -6.05 9.26 -11.53
C MET A 1 -4.60 8.82 -11.40
N LYS A 2 -3.88 9.27 -10.38
CA LYS A 2 -2.50 8.88 -10.08
C LYS A 2 -2.50 7.73 -9.06
N ILE A 3 -1.88 6.62 -9.39
CA ILE A 3 -1.86 5.42 -8.54
C ILE A 3 -0.43 5.13 -8.12
N LEU A 4 -0.22 4.99 -6.80
CA LEU A 4 1.06 4.65 -6.22
C LEU A 4 1.00 3.25 -5.60
N TYR A 5 1.83 2.36 -6.13
CA TYR A 5 2.06 1.03 -5.60
C TYR A 5 3.24 1.06 -4.62
N ILE A 6 3.05 0.48 -3.44
CA ILE A 6 4.03 0.51 -2.35
C ILE A 6 4.35 -0.91 -1.91
N SER A 7 5.58 -1.36 -2.18
CA SER A 7 6.04 -2.67 -1.75
C SER A 7 6.80 -2.61 -0.43
N GLY A 8 6.28 -3.34 0.57
CA GLY A 8 6.97 -3.62 1.84
C GLY A 8 7.89 -4.86 1.78
N SER A 9 8.14 -5.42 0.60
CA SER A 9 9.03 -6.57 0.47
C SER A 9 10.49 -6.18 0.70
N PRO A 10 11.25 -6.91 1.55
CA PRO A 10 12.69 -6.70 1.69
C PRO A 10 13.50 -7.34 0.56
N ARG A 11 12.88 -8.10 -0.34
CA ARG A 11 13.58 -8.77 -1.45
C ARG A 11 13.81 -7.82 -2.62
N LYS A 12 15.07 -7.66 -3.02
CA LYS A 12 15.45 -6.83 -4.18
C LYS A 12 15.20 -7.51 -5.53
N LYS A 13 15.14 -8.86 -5.55
CA LYS A 13 14.91 -9.67 -6.76
C LYS A 13 13.89 -10.77 -6.47
N ASN A 14 13.12 -11.13 -7.48
CA ASN A 14 12.12 -12.22 -7.42
C ASN A 14 11.16 -12.08 -6.22
N SER A 15 10.76 -10.85 -5.89
CA SER A 15 9.77 -10.59 -4.84
C SER A 15 8.39 -11.06 -5.30
N ASN A 16 7.79 -11.96 -4.54
CA ASN A 16 6.43 -12.42 -4.78
C ASN A 16 5.41 -11.30 -4.61
N THR A 17 5.62 -10.43 -3.63
CA THR A 17 4.77 -9.25 -3.38
C THR A 17 4.82 -8.28 -4.56
N ASP A 18 6.03 -7.95 -5.05
CA ASP A 18 6.19 -7.03 -6.19
C ASP A 18 5.53 -7.60 -7.45
N TYR A 19 5.57 -8.93 -7.62
CA TYR A 19 4.93 -9.58 -8.75
C TYR A 19 3.41 -9.36 -8.74
N LEU A 20 2.72 -9.62 -7.62
CA LEU A 20 1.28 -9.38 -7.53
C LEU A 20 0.91 -7.89 -7.62
N LEU A 21 1.75 -7.00 -7.05
CA LEU A 21 1.56 -5.56 -7.23
C LEU A 21 1.65 -5.17 -8.72
N ASN A 22 2.59 -5.76 -9.47
CA ASN A 22 2.69 -5.53 -10.91
C ASN A 22 1.49 -6.08 -11.67
N CYS A 23 0.93 -7.24 -11.31
CA CYS A 23 -0.30 -7.75 -11.94
C CYS A 23 -1.47 -6.75 -11.83
N ALA A 24 -1.65 -6.10 -10.69
CA ALA A 24 -2.64 -5.04 -10.54
C ALA A 24 -2.25 -3.77 -11.33
N ARG A 25 -0.96 -3.42 -11.34
CA ARG A 25 -0.44 -2.25 -12.05
C ARG A 25 -0.53 -2.40 -13.57
N ASP A 26 -0.41 -3.59 -14.10
CA ASP A 26 -0.55 -3.85 -15.56
C ASP A 26 -1.96 -3.49 -16.04
N VAL A 27 -2.97 -3.54 -15.16
CA VAL A 27 -4.35 -3.11 -15.45
C VAL A 27 -4.52 -1.59 -15.35
N THR A 28 -3.87 -0.95 -14.38
CA THR A 28 -4.17 0.44 -14.03
C THR A 28 -3.12 1.45 -14.47
N GLY A 29 -1.90 1.00 -14.75
CA GLY A 29 -0.72 1.87 -14.78
C GLY A 29 -0.31 2.36 -13.39
N GLY A 30 0.52 3.38 -13.34
CA GLY A 30 1.01 4.00 -12.10
C GLY A 30 2.45 3.60 -11.73
N ASP A 31 2.94 4.15 -10.63
CA ASP A 31 4.31 4.00 -10.18
C ASP A 31 4.43 2.97 -9.05
N LEU A 32 5.48 2.14 -9.08
CA LEU A 32 5.82 1.20 -8.02
C LEU A 32 7.07 1.68 -7.28
N ILE A 33 6.93 1.91 -5.98
CA ILE A 33 8.05 2.14 -5.08
C ILE A 33 8.27 0.92 -4.17
N ARG A 34 9.51 0.64 -3.84
CA ARG A 34 9.88 -0.43 -2.92
C ARG A 34 10.52 0.21 -1.68
N LEU A 35 9.93 0.01 -0.51
CA LEU A 35 10.39 0.62 0.73
C LEU A 35 11.83 0.24 1.09
N ILE A 36 12.31 -0.90 0.59
CA ILE A 36 13.70 -1.34 0.78
C ILE A 36 14.74 -0.43 0.09
N ASP A 37 14.33 0.38 -0.87
CA ASP A 37 15.21 1.30 -1.60
C ASP A 37 15.32 2.68 -0.90
N TYR A 38 14.59 2.89 0.23
CA TYR A 38 14.51 4.14 0.98
C TYR A 38 14.95 3.96 2.43
N ARG A 39 15.59 4.97 2.99
CA ARG A 39 15.87 5.03 4.41
C ARG A 39 14.65 5.55 5.16
N ILE A 40 13.99 4.67 5.89
CA ILE A 40 12.81 4.99 6.70
C ILE A 40 13.09 4.58 8.14
N GLU A 41 13.42 5.56 8.97
CA GLU A 41 13.61 5.33 10.40
C GLU A 41 12.26 5.06 11.09
N PRO A 42 12.18 4.12 12.03
CA PRO A 42 10.97 3.90 12.82
C PRO A 42 10.51 5.17 13.56
N CYS A 43 9.21 5.29 13.79
CA CYS A 43 8.67 6.38 14.60
C CYS A 43 9.21 6.29 16.04
N ASN A 44 9.82 7.37 16.51
CA ASN A 44 10.37 7.50 17.87
C ASN A 44 9.41 8.17 18.86
N ALA A 45 8.14 8.30 18.51
CA ALA A 45 7.09 8.91 19.34
C ALA A 45 7.39 10.33 19.86
N CYS A 46 8.16 11.11 19.14
CA CYS A 46 8.55 12.47 19.56
C CYS A 46 7.40 13.50 19.57
N TRP A 47 6.23 13.15 19.00
CA TRP A 47 5.02 13.98 18.93
C TRP A 47 5.19 15.33 18.18
N GLY A 48 6.29 15.55 17.49
CA GLY A 48 6.53 16.77 16.70
C GLY A 48 5.41 17.04 15.68
N CYS A 49 4.88 15.99 15.06
CA CYS A 49 3.78 16.05 14.09
C CYS A 49 2.41 16.48 14.68
N ARG A 50 2.24 16.54 16.01
CA ARG A 50 1.05 17.14 16.63
C ARG A 50 1.04 18.66 16.50
N LYS A 51 2.22 19.28 16.57
CA LYS A 51 2.37 20.74 16.48
C LYS A 51 2.39 21.22 15.03
N LYS A 52 3.10 20.48 14.17
CA LYS A 52 3.18 20.74 12.72
C LYS A 52 2.89 19.45 11.98
N PRO A 53 2.01 19.41 10.97
CA PRO A 53 1.64 18.17 10.25
C PRO A 53 2.76 17.73 9.29
N VAL A 54 3.97 17.59 9.81
CA VAL A 54 5.18 17.14 9.14
C VAL A 54 5.97 16.29 10.12
N CYS A 55 6.51 15.17 9.67
CA CYS A 55 7.37 14.35 10.50
C CYS A 55 8.70 15.08 10.81
N SER A 56 9.14 15.02 12.07
CA SER A 56 10.40 15.65 12.50
C SER A 56 11.64 14.86 12.13
N ILE A 57 11.51 13.56 11.85
CA ILE A 57 12.63 12.72 11.41
C ILE A 57 12.94 13.07 9.97
N ASP A 58 14.20 13.44 9.72
CA ASP A 58 14.67 13.88 8.40
C ASP A 58 15.30 12.69 7.65
N ASP A 59 14.48 12.02 6.86
CA ASP A 59 14.82 10.86 6.06
C ASP A 59 13.97 10.80 4.78
N ASP A 60 14.12 9.73 3.99
CA ASP A 60 13.42 9.59 2.71
C ASP A 60 11.91 9.53 2.86
N PHE A 61 11.37 9.07 4.01
CA PHE A 61 9.94 9.14 4.26
C PHE A 61 9.42 10.58 4.18
N ARG A 62 10.14 11.50 4.82
CA ARG A 62 9.74 12.90 4.85
C ARG A 62 10.00 13.60 3.52
N GLN A 63 11.19 13.39 2.94
CA GLN A 63 11.65 14.17 1.79
C GLN A 63 11.08 13.67 0.47
N THR A 64 10.92 12.35 0.32
CA THR A 64 10.57 11.70 -0.94
C THR A 64 9.21 11.05 -0.91
N LEU A 65 8.92 10.23 0.10
CA LEU A 65 7.68 9.44 0.10
C LEU A 65 6.45 10.28 0.45
N THR A 66 6.57 11.23 1.37
CA THR A 66 5.45 12.10 1.74
C THR A 66 4.86 12.86 0.54
N PRO A 67 5.63 13.53 -0.33
CA PRO A 67 5.08 14.16 -1.53
C PRO A 67 4.36 13.17 -2.46
N LEU A 68 4.90 11.97 -2.68
CA LEU A 68 4.28 10.95 -3.52
C LEU A 68 2.94 10.48 -2.96
N LEU A 69 2.85 10.27 -1.63
CA LEU A 69 1.60 9.88 -0.96
C LEU A 69 0.52 10.96 -1.07
N LEU A 70 0.90 12.22 -0.96
CA LEU A 70 -0.03 13.34 -1.05
C LEU A 70 -0.55 13.54 -2.48
N ASP A 71 0.28 13.30 -3.49
CA ASP A 71 -0.04 13.49 -4.90
C ASP A 71 -0.88 12.33 -5.50
N ALA A 72 -0.81 11.14 -4.91
CA ALA A 72 -1.56 9.97 -5.37
C ALA A 72 -3.06 10.07 -5.05
N ASP A 73 -3.91 9.58 -5.96
CA ASP A 73 -5.37 9.40 -5.75
C ASP A 73 -5.67 8.03 -5.14
N ALA A 74 -4.83 7.03 -5.43
CA ALA A 74 -4.94 5.68 -4.90
C ALA A 74 -3.58 5.14 -4.42
N LEU A 75 -3.60 4.37 -3.33
CA LEU A 75 -2.44 3.69 -2.75
C LEU A 75 -2.68 2.18 -2.74
N VAL A 76 -1.85 1.42 -3.47
CA VAL A 76 -1.89 -0.06 -3.43
C VAL A 76 -0.70 -0.55 -2.62
N VAL A 77 -0.97 -1.12 -1.45
CA VAL A 77 0.06 -1.48 -0.48
C VAL A 77 0.24 -2.98 -0.45
N GLY A 78 1.47 -3.43 -0.67
CA GLY A 78 1.84 -4.83 -0.68
C GLY A 78 2.81 -5.20 0.44
N SER A 79 2.61 -6.39 1.05
CA SER A 79 3.50 -6.93 2.07
C SER A 79 3.68 -8.44 1.94
N PRO A 80 4.89 -8.98 2.17
CA PRO A 80 4.99 -10.37 2.59
C PRO A 80 4.45 -10.51 4.01
N VAL A 81 3.98 -11.73 4.36
CA VAL A 81 3.63 -12.06 5.74
C VAL A 81 4.89 -12.38 6.53
N TYR A 82 5.16 -11.59 7.55
CA TYR A 82 6.23 -11.84 8.51
C TYR A 82 5.65 -11.89 9.92
N PHE A 83 5.82 -13.04 10.57
CA PHE A 83 5.33 -13.26 11.94
C PHE A 83 3.83 -12.91 12.10
N ASN A 84 3.01 -13.41 11.18
CA ASN A 84 1.56 -13.15 11.10
C ASN A 84 1.18 -11.66 10.94
N ASN A 85 2.06 -10.84 10.40
CA ASN A 85 1.80 -9.43 10.18
C ASN A 85 2.52 -8.92 8.92
N VAL A 86 2.42 -7.63 8.66
CA VAL A 86 3.19 -6.96 7.62
C VAL A 86 4.69 -6.95 7.94
N SER A 87 5.53 -6.74 6.95
CA SER A 87 6.99 -6.61 7.14
C SER A 87 7.33 -5.41 8.04
N ALA A 88 8.49 -5.48 8.71
CA ALA A 88 8.99 -4.39 9.55
C ALA A 88 9.14 -3.07 8.78
N GLN A 89 9.58 -3.14 7.50
CA GLN A 89 9.72 -1.97 6.63
C GLN A 89 8.37 -1.30 6.39
N LEU A 90 7.33 -2.10 6.09
CA LEU A 90 5.99 -1.56 5.89
C LEU A 90 5.42 -1.02 7.20
N LYS A 91 5.66 -1.69 8.32
CA LYS A 91 5.17 -1.20 9.63
C LYS A 91 5.83 0.13 10.01
N ALA A 92 7.14 0.27 9.81
CA ALA A 92 7.83 1.53 10.04
C ALA A 92 7.25 2.65 9.15
N PHE A 93 6.99 2.37 7.88
CA PHE A 93 6.34 3.30 6.96
C PHE A 93 4.94 3.70 7.47
N ILE A 94 4.07 2.73 7.82
CA ILE A 94 2.70 2.97 8.32
C ILE A 94 2.74 3.88 9.55
N ASP A 95 3.59 3.60 10.54
CA ASP A 95 3.66 4.39 11.77
C ASP A 95 4.06 5.85 11.52
N ARG A 96 4.88 6.08 10.50
CA ARG A 96 5.32 7.42 10.09
C ARG A 96 4.21 8.22 9.41
N THR A 97 3.22 7.55 8.78
CA THR A 97 2.10 8.24 8.13
C THR A 97 1.19 8.99 9.10
N TRP A 98 1.31 8.78 10.42
CA TRP A 98 0.61 9.60 11.40
C TRP A 98 0.82 11.12 11.20
N ALA A 99 1.95 11.51 10.64
CA ALA A 99 2.22 12.91 10.27
C ALA A 99 1.31 13.44 9.14
N LEU A 100 0.64 12.54 8.41
CA LEU A 100 -0.23 12.85 7.27
C LEU A 100 -1.73 12.73 7.61
N ARG A 101 -2.09 12.63 8.90
CA ARG A 101 -3.50 12.51 9.32
C ARG A 101 -4.37 13.61 8.69
N GLY A 102 -5.54 13.23 8.18
CA GLY A 102 -6.47 14.14 7.49
C GLY A 102 -6.03 14.59 6.09
N LYS A 103 -4.92 14.02 5.55
CA LYS A 103 -4.42 14.37 4.21
C LYS A 103 -4.54 13.23 3.18
N LEU A 104 -4.88 12.04 3.64
CA LEU A 104 -5.09 10.88 2.77
C LEU A 104 -6.57 10.49 2.70
N GLU A 105 -7.45 11.30 3.27
CA GLU A 105 -8.90 11.14 3.26
C GLU A 105 -9.42 10.95 1.83
N ASN A 106 -10.37 10.02 1.67
CA ASN A 106 -11.03 9.69 0.40
C ASN A 106 -10.13 9.12 -0.70
N LYS A 107 -8.82 8.90 -0.45
CA LYS A 107 -7.98 8.15 -1.39
C LYS A 107 -8.39 6.68 -1.41
N ILE A 108 -8.28 6.05 -2.57
CA ILE A 108 -8.61 4.61 -2.73
C ILE A 108 -7.44 3.77 -2.19
N GLY A 109 -7.74 2.73 -1.41
CA GLY A 109 -6.75 1.81 -0.83
C GLY A 109 -6.87 0.39 -1.38
N GLY A 110 -5.79 -0.20 -1.88
CA GLY A 110 -5.71 -1.61 -2.28
C GLY A 110 -4.69 -2.37 -1.42
N ALA A 111 -5.04 -3.57 -0.93
CA ALA A 111 -4.16 -4.41 -0.13
C ALA A 111 -3.74 -5.68 -0.90
N VAL A 112 -2.43 -5.99 -0.89
CA VAL A 112 -1.86 -7.19 -1.51
C VAL A 112 -0.91 -7.86 -0.53
N VAL A 113 -1.12 -9.13 -0.22
CA VAL A 113 -0.33 -9.86 0.76
C VAL A 113 0.12 -11.21 0.18
N VAL A 114 1.36 -11.60 0.45
CA VAL A 114 1.87 -12.92 0.11
C VAL A 114 2.40 -13.61 1.37
N GLY A 115 1.83 -14.77 1.69
CA GLY A 115 2.22 -15.61 2.80
C GLY A 115 2.63 -17.01 2.36
N ARG A 116 3.08 -17.81 3.33
CA ARG A 116 3.33 -19.26 3.10
C ARG A 116 2.07 -20.09 3.38
N HIS A 117 1.42 -19.83 4.52
CA HIS A 117 0.19 -20.49 4.99
C HIS A 117 -0.66 -19.51 5.79
N ASP A 118 -0.23 -19.20 7.03
CA ASP A 118 -0.99 -18.44 8.00
C ASP A 118 -0.65 -16.96 7.98
N GLY A 119 -1.49 -16.14 8.59
CA GLY A 119 -1.22 -14.73 8.86
C GLY A 119 -1.51 -13.76 7.71
N ALA A 120 -1.98 -14.25 6.55
CA ALA A 120 -2.34 -13.38 5.43
C ALA A 120 -3.49 -12.42 5.83
N GLU A 121 -4.53 -12.94 6.50
CA GLU A 121 -5.64 -12.12 6.97
C GLU A 121 -5.21 -11.06 7.99
N SER A 122 -4.30 -11.40 8.90
CA SER A 122 -3.75 -10.45 9.87
C SER A 122 -2.97 -9.32 9.19
N ALA A 123 -2.17 -9.65 8.18
CA ALA A 123 -1.42 -8.66 7.42
C ALA A 123 -2.33 -7.76 6.56
N VAL A 124 -3.37 -8.33 5.93
CA VAL A 124 -4.41 -7.56 5.22
C VAL A 124 -5.13 -6.64 6.19
N THR A 125 -5.51 -7.14 7.37
CA THR A 125 -6.17 -6.34 8.41
C THR A 125 -5.30 -5.17 8.86
N ALA A 126 -3.99 -5.36 9.01
CA ALA A 126 -3.07 -4.28 9.35
C ALA A 126 -3.01 -3.19 8.26
N ILE A 127 -3.05 -3.57 6.97
CA ILE A 127 -3.09 -2.63 5.86
C ILE A 127 -4.46 -1.91 5.81
N HIS A 128 -5.56 -2.62 6.01
CA HIS A 128 -6.89 -2.00 6.08
C HIS A 128 -7.03 -1.06 7.27
N ALA A 129 -6.47 -1.41 8.43
CA ALA A 129 -6.43 -0.51 9.58
C ALA A 129 -5.67 0.79 9.29
N PHE A 130 -4.59 0.73 8.49
CA PHE A 130 -3.90 1.91 7.99
C PHE A 130 -4.83 2.75 7.11
N PHE A 131 -5.54 2.16 6.14
CA PHE A 131 -6.48 2.88 5.28
C PHE A 131 -7.59 3.54 6.09
N LEU A 132 -8.26 2.78 6.95
CA LEU A 132 -9.36 3.28 7.78
C LEU A 132 -8.91 4.38 8.75
N LYS A 133 -7.68 4.30 9.28
CA LYS A 133 -7.12 5.33 10.17
C LYS A 133 -6.87 6.65 9.46
N HIS A 134 -6.77 6.63 8.15
CA HIS A 134 -6.62 7.80 7.29
C HIS A 134 -7.90 8.18 6.55
N ASP A 135 -9.06 7.60 6.89
CA ASP A 135 -10.34 7.82 6.24
C ASP A 135 -10.28 7.54 4.72
N MET A 136 -9.41 6.61 4.32
CA MET A 136 -9.30 6.09 2.95
C MET A 136 -10.41 5.07 2.68
N ILE A 137 -10.66 4.78 1.41
CA ILE A 137 -11.70 3.86 0.93
C ILE A 137 -11.04 2.55 0.47
N PRO A 138 -11.14 1.44 1.23
CA PRO A 138 -10.65 0.14 0.77
C PRO A 138 -11.37 -0.31 -0.51
N ALA A 139 -10.61 -0.64 -1.56
CA ALA A 139 -11.17 -1.08 -2.84
C ALA A 139 -11.81 -2.47 -2.75
N ASN A 140 -11.22 -3.35 -1.94
CA ASN A 140 -11.70 -4.72 -1.74
C ASN A 140 -11.23 -5.28 -0.38
N ARG A 141 -11.54 -6.56 -0.14
CA ARG A 141 -11.10 -7.29 1.07
C ARG A 141 -9.59 -7.61 1.14
N GLY A 142 -8.82 -7.28 0.12
CA GLY A 142 -7.41 -7.61 -0.04
C GLY A 142 -7.18 -8.79 -0.99
N VAL A 143 -5.99 -8.81 -1.59
CA VAL A 143 -5.46 -9.91 -2.40
C VAL A 143 -4.52 -10.72 -1.52
N CYS A 144 -4.74 -12.04 -1.43
CA CYS A 144 -3.85 -12.96 -0.71
C CYS A 144 -3.27 -13.96 -1.69
N GLY A 145 -1.95 -14.10 -1.74
CA GLY A 145 -1.26 -15.12 -2.51
C GLY A 145 -0.42 -16.03 -1.62
N THR A 146 -0.18 -17.26 -2.07
CA THR A 146 0.63 -18.26 -1.38
C THR A 146 1.90 -18.56 -2.15
N ALA A 147 3.05 -18.42 -1.48
CA ALA A 147 4.34 -18.77 -2.06
C ALA A 147 5.39 -19.02 -0.98
N PHE A 148 6.20 -20.05 -1.16
CA PHE A 148 7.32 -20.43 -0.28
C PHE A 148 8.63 -19.85 -0.79
N GLU A 149 8.89 -20.02 -2.09
CA GLU A 149 10.16 -19.65 -2.72
C GLU A 149 10.06 -18.33 -3.49
N PRO A 150 11.19 -17.65 -3.72
CA PRO A 150 11.24 -16.44 -4.52
C PRO A 150 10.72 -16.65 -5.95
N GLY A 151 9.70 -15.92 -6.34
CA GLY A 151 9.11 -16.00 -7.68
C GLY A 151 8.04 -17.07 -7.85
N GLU A 152 7.80 -17.91 -6.86
CA GLU A 152 6.83 -19.02 -6.91
C GLU A 152 5.38 -18.53 -7.06
N ILE A 153 5.08 -17.33 -6.63
CA ILE A 153 3.75 -16.71 -6.76
C ILE A 153 3.22 -16.70 -8.21
N ARG A 154 4.09 -16.85 -9.19
CA ARG A 154 3.71 -16.97 -10.61
C ARG A 154 2.87 -18.21 -10.91
N ALA A 155 2.89 -19.21 -10.03
CA ALA A 155 2.08 -20.42 -10.13
C ALA A 155 0.70 -20.26 -9.46
N ASP A 156 0.49 -19.22 -8.65
CA ASP A 156 -0.79 -18.95 -7.98
C ASP A 156 -1.71 -18.15 -8.91
N SER A 157 -2.41 -18.84 -9.79
CA SER A 157 -3.31 -18.22 -10.77
C SER A 157 -4.47 -17.47 -10.13
N GLU A 158 -4.98 -17.92 -8.97
CA GLU A 158 -6.07 -17.27 -8.26
C GLU A 158 -5.63 -15.91 -7.69
N ALA A 159 -4.45 -15.85 -7.08
CA ALA A 159 -3.89 -14.59 -6.59
C ALA A 159 -3.60 -13.61 -7.72
N ILE A 160 -3.09 -14.09 -8.87
CA ILE A 160 -2.83 -13.27 -10.05
C ILE A 160 -4.12 -12.66 -10.58
N GLU A 161 -5.16 -13.47 -10.77
CA GLU A 161 -6.48 -13.00 -11.21
C GLU A 161 -7.09 -12.02 -10.20
N SER A 162 -6.98 -12.31 -8.90
CA SER A 162 -7.45 -11.43 -7.83
C SER A 162 -6.72 -10.07 -7.83
N ALA A 163 -5.42 -10.05 -8.15
CA ALA A 163 -4.67 -8.81 -8.31
C ALA A 163 -5.14 -8.00 -9.53
N GLY A 164 -5.45 -8.66 -10.65
CA GLY A 164 -6.06 -8.00 -11.81
C GLY A 164 -7.42 -7.37 -11.46
N ARG A 165 -8.31 -8.13 -10.82
CA ARG A 165 -9.62 -7.63 -10.35
C ARG A 165 -9.49 -6.46 -9.37
N LEU A 166 -8.44 -6.43 -8.53
CA LEU A 166 -8.17 -5.27 -7.69
C LEU A 166 -7.89 -4.03 -8.53
N GLY A 167 -7.07 -4.16 -9.59
CA GLY A 167 -6.81 -3.07 -10.53
C GLY A 167 -8.09 -2.54 -11.18
N GLU A 168 -8.93 -3.41 -11.71
CA GLU A 168 -10.24 -3.06 -12.29
C GLU A 168 -11.12 -2.32 -11.28
N ARG A 169 -11.19 -2.81 -10.04
CA ARG A 169 -11.99 -2.19 -8.99
C ARG A 169 -11.50 -0.79 -8.61
N ILE A 170 -10.19 -0.56 -8.61
CA ILE A 170 -9.60 0.78 -8.37
C ILE A 170 -10.03 1.75 -9.47
N LEU A 171 -10.02 1.33 -10.74
CA LEU A 171 -10.48 2.15 -11.86
C LEU A 171 -11.99 2.45 -11.78
N GLU A 172 -12.82 1.47 -11.42
CA GLU A 172 -14.25 1.67 -11.22
C GLU A 172 -14.54 2.72 -10.14
N LEU A 173 -13.89 2.60 -8.97
CA LEU A 173 -14.06 3.55 -7.86
C LEU A 173 -13.59 4.94 -8.27
N GLY A 174 -12.44 5.06 -8.95
CA GLY A 174 -11.95 6.32 -9.46
C GLY A 174 -12.95 7.01 -10.40
N ASN A 175 -13.51 6.27 -11.34
CA ASN A 175 -14.53 6.77 -12.25
C ASN A 175 -15.83 7.20 -11.52
N PHE A 176 -16.23 6.45 -10.49
CA PHE A 176 -17.41 6.79 -9.68
C PHE A 176 -17.22 8.13 -8.95
N PHE A 177 -16.05 8.36 -8.34
CA PHE A 177 -15.77 9.61 -7.64
C PHE A 177 -15.63 10.81 -8.58
N HIS A 178 -15.06 10.62 -9.77
CA HIS A 178 -14.97 11.70 -10.77
C HIS A 178 -16.35 12.14 -11.26
N LYS A 179 -17.27 11.20 -11.56
CA LYS A 179 -18.63 11.55 -11.98
C LYS A 179 -19.42 12.30 -10.92
N SER A 180 -19.27 11.91 -9.64
CA SER A 180 -19.98 12.56 -8.54
C SER A 180 -19.51 13.98 -8.24
N THR A 181 -18.33 14.38 -8.72
CA THR A 181 -17.82 15.76 -8.60
C THR A 181 -18.29 16.67 -9.74
N ASP A 182 -18.54 16.11 -10.94
CA ASP A 182 -19.06 16.88 -12.08
C ASP A 182 -20.56 17.18 -11.95
N ASP A 183 -21.35 16.26 -11.39
CA ASP A 183 -22.80 16.45 -11.15
C ASP A 183 -23.13 17.48 -10.04
N ARG A 184 -22.12 17.98 -9.31
CA ARG A 184 -22.30 19.01 -8.25
C ARG A 184 -21.88 20.40 -8.68
N ARG A 185 -21.48 20.60 -9.93
CA ARG A 185 -21.18 21.91 -10.52
C ARG A 185 -22.30 22.37 -11.43
#